data_8edc4f3a66e085751c17291bd9555710
#
_entry.id   8edc4f3a66e085751c17291bd9555710
#
_cell.length_a   1.000
_cell.length_b   1.000
_cell.length_c   1.000
_cell.angle_alpha   90.00
_cell.angle_beta   90.00
_cell.angle_gamma   90.00
#
_symmetry.space_group_name_H-M   'P 1'
#
loop_
_entity.id
_entity.type
_entity.pdbx_description
1 polymer ?
#
loop_
_entity_poly.entity_id
_entity_poly.type
_entity_poly.pdbx_seq_one_letter_code
_entity_poly.pdbx_strand_id
1 'polypeptide(L)'
;MANIVDERGYNQIFAASPAQALRLRRRAESIIAALPPAADGAERHILELGCGMGELAHALATLTEAQVTGVDLSERFVAHARQAYQRPNLDFIVADLTRDVPAAGQNRYDAIVGNGILHHLYHHLDQVLPALHAWLRPGGRLIFWEPNLWNPYVWTIFSHAPFRRLAKLEPEEMAFTAGFIRRKLERSGYVNVRVDTRDFLLPNTPDALIRPLVAVSDRLDRVPVVKALAQSLFFVGEKSAR
;
A
#
# COMPACT_ATOMS: atom_id res chain seq x y z
N MET A 1 9.45 13.23 16.86
CA MET A 1 10.14 12.25 15.99
C MET A 1 9.32 11.00 16.05
N ALA A 2 8.59 10.67 14.97
CA ALA A 2 7.95 9.38 14.86
C ALA A 2 9.06 8.34 14.70
N ASN A 3 9.38 7.56 15.73
CA ASN A 3 10.20 6.37 15.61
C ASN A 3 9.33 5.28 14.98
N ILE A 4 9.12 5.36 13.67
CA ILE A 4 8.47 4.29 12.89
C ILE A 4 9.54 3.23 12.63
N VAL A 5 10.14 2.72 13.67
CA VAL A 5 11.02 1.57 13.57
C VAL A 5 10.20 0.37 13.99
N ASP A 6 9.53 -0.27 13.04
CA ASP A 6 8.88 -1.55 13.32
C ASP A 6 9.93 -2.67 13.44
N GLU A 7 10.79 -2.54 14.44
CA GLU A 7 11.68 -3.63 14.86
C GLU A 7 10.91 -4.76 15.57
N ARG A 8 9.61 -4.59 15.77
CA ARG A 8 8.78 -5.49 16.60
C ARG A 8 8.30 -6.74 15.85
N GLY A 9 8.75 -6.95 14.61
CA GLY A 9 8.57 -8.21 13.90
C GLY A 9 7.16 -8.43 13.32
N TYR A 10 6.35 -7.38 13.17
CA TYR A 10 5.03 -7.49 12.55
C TYR A 10 5.13 -8.13 11.16
N ASN A 11 6.03 -7.68 10.33
CA ASN A 11 6.24 -8.25 8.99
C ASN A 11 6.80 -9.68 9.03
N GLN A 12 7.67 -10.02 9.98
CA GLN A 12 8.24 -11.37 10.09
C GLN A 12 7.21 -12.43 10.46
N ILE A 13 6.26 -12.10 11.33
CA ILE A 13 5.21 -13.03 11.76
C ILE A 13 4.23 -13.33 10.61
N PHE A 14 3.92 -12.33 9.77
CA PHE A 14 2.94 -12.45 8.71
C PHE A 14 3.55 -12.88 7.37
N ALA A 15 4.79 -12.47 7.07
CA ALA A 15 5.45 -12.75 5.80
C ALA A 15 5.58 -14.26 5.48
N ALA A 16 5.69 -15.10 6.50
CA ALA A 16 5.82 -16.55 6.35
C ALA A 16 4.49 -17.30 6.14
N SER A 17 3.31 -16.61 6.21
CA SER A 17 2.04 -17.32 6.08
C SER A 17 1.60 -17.46 4.63
N PRO A 18 1.11 -18.65 4.18
CA PRO A 18 0.58 -18.85 2.83
C PRO A 18 -0.58 -17.90 2.50
N ALA A 19 -1.41 -17.55 3.50
CA ALA A 19 -2.48 -16.58 3.35
C ALA A 19 -1.93 -15.19 3.01
N GLN A 20 -0.86 -14.77 3.66
CA GLN A 20 -0.23 -13.48 3.40
C GLN A 20 0.44 -13.45 2.01
N ALA A 21 1.10 -14.52 1.61
CA ALA A 21 1.70 -14.65 0.29
C ALA A 21 0.64 -14.53 -0.82
N LEU A 22 -0.50 -15.20 -0.65
CA LEU A 22 -1.63 -15.11 -1.58
C LEU A 22 -2.23 -13.70 -1.61
N ARG A 23 -2.41 -13.05 -0.45
CA ARG A 23 -2.90 -11.66 -0.36
C ARG A 23 -1.97 -10.71 -1.09
N LEU A 24 -0.67 -10.84 -0.86
CA LEU A 24 0.34 -10.00 -1.51
C LEU A 24 0.27 -10.13 -3.03
N ARG A 25 0.20 -11.35 -3.54
CA ARG A 25 0.05 -11.60 -4.97
C ARG A 25 -1.21 -10.96 -5.55
N ARG A 26 -2.38 -11.16 -4.93
CA ARG A 26 -3.65 -10.55 -5.36
C ARG A 26 -3.60 -9.02 -5.33
N ARG A 27 -2.91 -8.45 -4.35
CA ARG A 27 -2.68 -7.01 -4.24
C ARG A 27 -1.77 -6.49 -5.35
N ALA A 28 -0.67 -7.18 -5.65
CA ALA A 28 0.20 -6.87 -6.77
C ALA A 28 -0.57 -6.92 -8.10
N GLU A 29 -1.34 -7.98 -8.36
CA GLU A 29 -2.19 -8.12 -9.55
C GLU A 29 -3.20 -6.96 -9.66
N SER A 30 -3.81 -6.54 -8.56
CA SER A 30 -4.75 -5.41 -8.53
C SER A 30 -4.05 -4.07 -8.80
N ILE A 31 -2.84 -3.87 -8.28
CA ILE A 31 -2.02 -2.70 -8.55
C ILE A 31 -1.66 -2.66 -10.04
N ILE A 32 -1.19 -3.79 -10.61
CA ILE A 32 -0.82 -3.90 -12.01
C ILE A 32 -2.01 -3.59 -12.94
N ALA A 33 -3.19 -4.11 -12.62
CA ALA A 33 -4.42 -3.83 -13.36
C ALA A 33 -4.86 -2.35 -13.29
N ALA A 34 -4.40 -1.62 -12.27
CA ALA A 34 -4.70 -0.20 -12.08
C ALA A 34 -3.59 0.73 -12.59
N LEU A 35 -2.46 0.22 -13.07
CA LEU A 35 -1.38 1.05 -13.63
C LEU A 35 -1.91 1.90 -14.79
N PRO A 36 -1.38 3.12 -14.99
CA PRO A 36 -1.72 3.90 -16.18
C PRO A 36 -1.26 3.17 -17.44
N PRO A 37 -1.87 3.46 -18.61
CA PRO A 37 -1.36 2.97 -19.89
C PRO A 37 0.13 3.30 -20.02
N ALA A 38 0.91 2.37 -20.56
CA ALA A 38 2.30 2.67 -20.92
C ALA A 38 2.31 3.69 -22.07
N ALA A 39 3.16 4.70 -21.98
CA ALA A 39 3.46 5.52 -23.16
C ALA A 39 4.27 4.65 -24.15
N ASP A 40 3.96 4.76 -25.43
CA ASP A 40 4.60 3.94 -26.46
C ASP A 40 6.12 4.07 -26.40
N GLY A 41 6.80 2.92 -26.18
CA GLY A 41 8.27 2.83 -26.13
C GLY A 41 8.92 3.45 -24.88
N ALA A 42 8.17 3.99 -23.93
CA ALA A 42 8.73 4.56 -22.70
C ALA A 42 8.82 3.52 -21.58
N GLU A 43 9.95 3.53 -20.87
CA GLU A 43 10.14 2.74 -19.67
C GLU A 43 9.24 3.26 -18.55
N ARG A 44 8.48 2.37 -17.91
CA ARG A 44 7.60 2.71 -16.78
C ARG A 44 8.37 2.73 -15.48
N HIS A 45 8.18 3.75 -14.65
CA HIS A 45 8.76 3.87 -13.32
C HIS A 45 7.71 3.78 -12.23
N ILE A 46 7.87 2.83 -11.33
CA ILE A 46 6.99 2.60 -10.16
C ILE A 46 7.78 2.85 -8.89
N LEU A 47 7.21 3.65 -7.97
CA LEU A 47 7.73 3.82 -6.62
C LEU A 47 6.81 3.10 -5.64
N GLU A 48 7.34 2.18 -4.84
CA GLU A 48 6.64 1.62 -3.68
C GLU A 48 7.04 2.34 -2.41
N LEU A 49 6.06 2.86 -1.67
CA LEU A 49 6.25 3.49 -0.36
C LEU A 49 6.11 2.47 0.75
N GLY A 50 7.01 2.53 1.74
CA GLY A 50 7.02 1.60 2.86
C GLY A 50 7.21 0.17 2.38
N CYS A 51 8.25 -0.07 1.58
CA CYS A 51 8.46 -1.37 0.94
C CYS A 51 8.78 -2.51 1.94
N GLY A 52 9.08 -2.18 3.19
CA GLY A 52 9.43 -3.16 4.20
C GLY A 52 10.54 -4.08 3.73
N MET A 53 10.27 -5.38 3.77
CA MET A 53 11.24 -6.41 3.35
C MET A 53 11.27 -6.66 1.82
N GLY A 54 10.52 -5.87 1.02
CA GLY A 54 10.64 -5.81 -0.43
C GLY A 54 9.75 -6.75 -1.24
N GLU A 55 8.83 -7.48 -0.59
CA GLU A 55 8.04 -8.53 -1.26
C GLU A 55 7.13 -7.98 -2.36
N LEU A 56 6.47 -6.84 -2.13
CA LEU A 56 5.57 -6.26 -3.13
C LEU A 56 6.37 -5.63 -4.28
N ALA A 57 7.45 -4.88 -3.99
CA ALA A 57 8.34 -4.35 -5.03
C ALA A 57 8.89 -5.47 -5.92
N HIS A 58 9.34 -6.58 -5.30
CA HIS A 58 9.81 -7.76 -6.04
C HIS A 58 8.70 -8.38 -6.91
N ALA A 59 7.48 -8.50 -6.39
CA ALA A 59 6.34 -9.01 -7.15
C ALA A 59 6.03 -8.11 -8.37
N LEU A 60 6.02 -6.79 -8.18
CA LEU A 60 5.80 -5.83 -9.26
C LEU A 60 6.90 -5.89 -10.32
N ALA A 61 8.17 -5.92 -9.91
CA ALA A 61 9.31 -6.05 -10.83
C ALA A 61 9.35 -7.40 -11.55
N THR A 62 8.76 -8.45 -10.96
CA THR A 62 8.67 -9.78 -11.58
C THR A 62 7.54 -9.89 -12.60
N LEU A 63 6.42 -9.23 -12.31
CA LEU A 63 5.20 -9.33 -13.11
C LEU A 63 5.08 -8.23 -14.18
N THR A 64 6.01 -7.29 -14.20
CA THR A 64 6.04 -6.18 -15.17
C THR A 64 7.47 -5.90 -15.64
N GLU A 65 7.61 -5.22 -16.78
CA GLU A 65 8.89 -4.69 -17.27
C GLU A 65 9.24 -3.32 -16.68
N ALA A 66 8.47 -2.85 -15.69
CA ALA A 66 8.68 -1.54 -15.09
C ALA A 66 9.96 -1.51 -14.23
N GLN A 67 10.61 -0.37 -14.17
CA GLN A 67 11.62 -0.05 -13.17
C GLN A 67 10.90 0.21 -11.84
N VAL A 68 11.19 -0.61 -10.86
CA VAL A 68 10.56 -0.52 -9.52
C VAL A 68 11.59 -0.06 -8.51
N THR A 69 11.25 0.99 -7.77
CA THR A 69 12.02 1.46 -6.62
C THR A 69 11.20 1.28 -5.36
N GLY A 70 11.67 0.46 -4.43
CA GLY A 70 11.11 0.36 -3.08
C GLY A 70 11.76 1.37 -2.14
N VAL A 71 10.96 2.11 -1.36
CA VAL A 71 11.48 3.03 -0.35
C VAL A 71 10.94 2.68 1.03
N ASP A 72 11.83 2.66 2.02
CA ASP A 72 11.47 2.46 3.43
C ASP A 72 12.37 3.31 4.33
N LEU A 73 11.88 3.65 5.52
CA LEU A 73 12.63 4.38 6.54
C LEU A 73 13.67 3.48 7.24
N SER A 74 13.39 2.18 7.33
CA SER A 74 14.21 1.20 8.03
C SER A 74 15.39 0.76 7.16
N GLU A 75 16.60 1.18 7.55
CA GLU A 75 17.84 0.68 6.93
C GLU A 75 17.93 -0.85 6.95
N ARG A 76 17.47 -1.48 8.04
CA ARG A 76 17.46 -2.93 8.21
C ARG A 76 16.54 -3.61 7.20
N PHE A 77 15.35 -3.09 6.97
CA PHE A 77 14.43 -3.64 5.97
C PHE A 77 14.97 -3.47 4.56
N VAL A 78 15.48 -2.30 4.23
CA VAL A 78 16.10 -2.04 2.92
C VAL A 78 17.32 -2.93 2.68
N ALA A 79 18.18 -3.13 3.69
CA ALA A 79 19.33 -4.02 3.58
C ALA A 79 18.88 -5.49 3.33
N HIS A 80 17.83 -5.95 4.04
CA HIS A 80 17.25 -7.27 3.79
C HIS A 80 16.68 -7.37 2.38
N ALA A 81 15.88 -6.39 1.94
CA ALA A 81 15.25 -6.37 0.62
C ALA A 81 16.29 -6.45 -0.51
N ARG A 82 17.37 -5.66 -0.41
CA ARG A 82 18.50 -5.70 -1.35
C ARG A 82 19.21 -7.06 -1.40
N GLN A 83 19.33 -7.72 -0.25
CA GLN A 83 19.94 -9.04 -0.18
C GLN A 83 19.02 -10.14 -0.74
N ALA A 84 17.73 -10.08 -0.42
CA ALA A 84 16.74 -11.09 -0.78
C ALA A 84 16.32 -11.03 -2.24
N TYR A 85 16.26 -9.82 -2.82
CA TYR A 85 15.68 -9.58 -4.14
C TYR A 85 16.62 -8.80 -5.05
N GLN A 86 17.29 -9.51 -5.95
CA GLN A 86 18.20 -8.91 -6.94
C GLN A 86 17.62 -9.08 -8.34
N ARG A 87 17.25 -7.96 -8.98
CA ARG A 87 16.75 -7.92 -10.36
C ARG A 87 17.26 -6.66 -11.06
N PRO A 88 17.48 -6.70 -12.40
CA PRO A 88 17.95 -5.54 -13.15
C PRO A 88 16.99 -4.32 -13.09
N ASN A 89 15.69 -4.59 -12.92
CA ASN A 89 14.63 -3.59 -12.88
C ASN A 89 14.10 -3.30 -11.46
N LEU A 90 14.89 -3.59 -10.40
CA LEU A 90 14.47 -3.42 -9.01
C LEU A 90 15.58 -2.78 -8.18
N ASP A 91 15.26 -1.69 -7.49
CA ASP A 91 16.15 -1.05 -6.53
C ASP A 91 15.40 -0.74 -5.23
N PHE A 92 16.17 -0.56 -4.14
CA PHE A 92 15.65 -0.22 -2.82
C PHE A 92 16.45 0.94 -2.23
N ILE A 93 15.78 1.93 -1.65
CA ILE A 93 16.41 3.09 -1.04
C ILE A 93 15.88 3.35 0.37
N VAL A 94 16.75 3.88 1.24
CA VAL A 94 16.37 4.36 2.57
C VAL A 94 16.00 5.83 2.44
N ALA A 95 14.78 6.19 2.84
CA ALA A 95 14.36 7.60 2.91
C ALA A 95 13.22 7.80 3.91
N ASP A 96 13.21 8.96 4.58
CA ASP A 96 12.12 9.44 5.42
C ASP A 96 11.19 10.35 4.60
N LEU A 97 10.06 9.81 4.17
CA LEU A 97 9.09 10.53 3.35
C LEU A 97 8.38 11.69 4.08
N THR A 98 8.54 11.78 5.40
CA THR A 98 8.01 12.92 6.19
C THR A 98 8.97 14.10 6.23
N ARG A 99 10.25 13.89 5.90
CA ARG A 99 11.32 14.88 5.97
C ARG A 99 12.01 15.09 4.63
N ASP A 100 12.34 13.98 3.99
CA ASP A 100 13.13 13.95 2.77
C ASP A 100 12.22 13.85 1.56
N VAL A 101 11.31 14.82 1.38
CA VAL A 101 10.55 14.95 0.14
C VAL A 101 11.51 15.53 -0.92
N PRO A 102 12.25 14.70 -1.69
CA PRO A 102 13.25 15.25 -2.59
C PRO A 102 12.58 16.07 -3.68
N ALA A 103 13.00 17.31 -3.83
CA ALA A 103 12.62 18.13 -5.00
C ALA A 103 12.97 17.44 -6.33
N ALA A 104 13.94 16.53 -6.30
CA ALA A 104 14.40 15.73 -7.45
C ALA A 104 13.37 14.66 -7.94
N GLY A 105 12.25 14.45 -7.22
CA GLY A 105 11.23 13.45 -7.61
C GLY A 105 10.11 13.98 -8.52
N GLN A 106 10.10 15.27 -8.86
CA GLN A 106 8.97 15.85 -9.62
C GLN A 106 8.81 15.22 -11.00
N ASN A 107 7.55 14.83 -11.32
CA ASN A 107 7.15 14.23 -12.61
C ASN A 107 7.99 13.00 -13.02
N ARG A 108 8.41 12.19 -12.04
CA ARG A 108 9.31 11.05 -12.29
C ARG A 108 8.57 9.72 -12.45
N TYR A 109 7.50 9.50 -11.68
CA TYR A 109 6.87 8.18 -11.56
C TYR A 109 5.57 8.09 -12.34
N ASP A 110 5.37 6.98 -13.05
CA ASP A 110 4.11 6.62 -13.68
C ASP A 110 3.09 6.13 -12.66
N ALA A 111 3.57 5.44 -11.62
CA ALA A 111 2.77 5.04 -10.49
C ALA A 111 3.53 5.15 -9.17
N ILE A 112 2.83 5.57 -8.13
CA ILE A 112 3.28 5.48 -6.74
C ILE A 112 2.31 4.54 -6.04
N VAL A 113 2.85 3.50 -5.45
CA VAL A 113 2.06 2.41 -4.87
C VAL A 113 2.43 2.19 -3.40
N GLY A 114 1.55 1.54 -2.65
CA GLY A 114 1.85 1.16 -1.28
C GLY A 114 0.84 0.15 -0.74
N ASN A 115 1.27 -0.58 0.29
CA ASN A 115 0.52 -1.64 0.90
C ASN A 115 0.58 -1.54 2.42
N GLY A 116 -0.34 -0.77 3.02
CA GLY A 116 -0.41 -0.58 4.46
C GLY A 116 0.68 0.35 4.99
N ILE A 117 0.84 1.51 4.41
CA ILE A 117 1.83 2.51 4.83
C ILE A 117 1.23 3.88 5.16
N LEU A 118 0.18 4.32 4.45
CA LEU A 118 -0.37 5.66 4.69
C LEU A 118 -1.08 5.77 6.05
N HIS A 119 -1.54 4.67 6.62
CA HIS A 119 -2.13 4.68 7.96
C HIS A 119 -1.10 5.00 9.07
N HIS A 120 0.19 4.72 8.88
CA HIS A 120 1.27 5.19 9.74
C HIS A 120 1.53 6.69 9.58
N LEU A 121 1.16 7.25 8.43
CA LEU A 121 1.32 8.67 8.09
C LEU A 121 0.03 9.48 8.27
N TYR A 122 -0.93 8.96 9.05
CA TYR A 122 -2.29 9.54 9.19
C TYR A 122 -2.27 11.04 9.49
N HIS A 123 -1.42 11.48 10.41
CA HIS A 123 -1.29 12.88 10.82
C HIS A 123 -0.45 13.74 9.86
N HIS A 124 0.24 13.12 8.90
CA HIS A 124 1.10 13.78 7.91
C HIS A 124 0.51 13.77 6.49
N LEU A 125 -0.70 13.24 6.30
CA LEU A 125 -1.31 13.10 4.97
C LEU A 125 -1.43 14.42 4.20
N ASP A 126 -1.68 15.54 4.89
CA ASP A 126 -1.81 16.87 4.26
C ASP A 126 -0.48 17.40 3.69
N GLN A 127 0.66 16.83 4.10
CA GLN A 127 1.98 17.13 3.56
C GLN A 127 2.40 16.05 2.54
N VAL A 128 2.19 14.79 2.88
CA VAL A 128 2.65 13.65 2.08
C VAL A 128 1.88 13.54 0.77
N LEU A 129 0.54 13.61 0.77
CA LEU A 129 -0.24 13.41 -0.45
C LEU A 129 0.03 14.45 -1.56
N PRO A 130 0.17 15.78 -1.26
CA PRO A 130 0.60 16.74 -2.27
C PRO A 130 2.01 16.49 -2.80
N ALA A 131 2.94 16.04 -1.93
CA ALA A 131 4.29 15.70 -2.35
C ALA A 131 4.31 14.52 -3.32
N LEU A 132 3.57 13.44 -3.00
CA LEU A 132 3.41 12.30 -3.89
C LEU A 132 2.74 12.69 -5.20
N HIS A 133 1.75 13.59 -5.16
CA HIS A 133 1.15 14.15 -6.37
C HIS A 133 2.18 14.87 -7.24
N ALA A 134 3.08 15.66 -6.65
CA ALA A 134 4.14 16.33 -7.38
C ALA A 134 5.11 15.35 -8.07
N TRP A 135 5.37 14.20 -7.46
CA TRP A 135 6.27 13.18 -8.00
C TRP A 135 5.68 12.36 -9.15
N LEU A 136 4.36 12.26 -9.22
CA LEU A 136 3.71 11.61 -10.34
C LEU A 136 3.91 12.40 -11.63
N ARG A 137 4.08 11.72 -12.76
CA ARG A 137 3.97 12.29 -14.09
C ARG A 137 2.53 12.73 -14.36
N PRO A 138 2.28 13.69 -15.29
CA PRO A 138 0.93 13.92 -15.79
C PRO A 138 0.30 12.60 -16.28
N GLY A 139 -0.92 12.30 -15.85
CA GLY A 139 -1.59 11.02 -16.07
C GLY A 139 -1.12 9.86 -15.18
N GLY A 140 -0.11 10.08 -14.33
CA GLY A 140 0.37 9.09 -13.38
C GLY A 140 -0.63 8.80 -12.27
N ARG A 141 -0.50 7.66 -11.59
CA ARG A 141 -1.48 7.18 -10.59
C ARG A 141 -0.86 6.89 -9.24
N LEU A 142 -1.58 7.27 -8.19
CA LEU A 142 -1.40 6.82 -6.82
C LEU A 142 -2.31 5.61 -6.60
N ILE A 143 -1.75 4.46 -6.14
CA ILE A 143 -2.49 3.19 -6.03
C ILE A 143 -2.14 2.52 -4.71
N PHE A 144 -3.08 2.46 -3.76
CA PHE A 144 -2.80 1.98 -2.41
C PHE A 144 -3.80 0.97 -1.88
N TRP A 145 -3.28 0.11 -1.00
CA TRP A 145 -4.04 -0.76 -0.13
C TRP A 145 -3.87 -0.32 1.32
N GLU A 146 -4.98 -0.06 2.03
CA GLU A 146 -4.96 0.41 3.40
C GLU A 146 -6.04 -0.25 4.27
N PRO A 147 -5.90 -0.29 5.60
CA PRO A 147 -6.93 -0.83 6.48
C PRO A 147 -8.25 -0.04 6.37
N ASN A 148 -9.37 -0.76 6.30
CA ASN A 148 -10.71 -0.19 6.24
C ASN A 148 -11.32 -0.09 7.64
N LEU A 149 -11.52 1.11 8.15
CA LEU A 149 -12.07 1.34 9.49
C LEU A 149 -13.52 0.81 9.65
N TRP A 150 -14.25 0.60 8.56
CA TRP A 150 -15.60 0.03 8.64
C TRP A 150 -15.61 -1.49 8.81
N ASN A 151 -14.48 -2.15 8.63
CA ASN A 151 -14.36 -3.57 8.97
C ASN A 151 -14.39 -3.73 10.50
N PRO A 152 -15.26 -4.60 11.07
CA PRO A 152 -15.42 -4.73 12.53
C PRO A 152 -14.11 -5.13 13.25
N TYR A 153 -13.29 -5.99 12.65
CA TYR A 153 -12.01 -6.39 13.21
C TYR A 153 -11.02 -5.21 13.20
N VAL A 154 -10.89 -4.50 12.07
CA VAL A 154 -10.03 -3.32 11.95
C VAL A 154 -10.51 -2.22 12.91
N TRP A 155 -11.82 -1.95 12.96
CA TRP A 155 -12.38 -0.99 13.91
C TRP A 155 -12.03 -1.32 15.35
N THR A 156 -12.15 -2.59 15.74
CA THR A 156 -11.83 -3.03 17.11
C THR A 156 -10.38 -2.77 17.46
N ILE A 157 -9.43 -3.15 16.59
CA ILE A 157 -8.00 -3.00 16.88
C ILE A 157 -7.51 -1.55 16.80
N PHE A 158 -8.12 -0.71 15.96
CA PHE A 158 -7.70 0.69 15.84
C PHE A 158 -8.41 1.64 16.82
N SER A 159 -9.58 1.27 17.36
CA SER A 159 -10.41 2.18 18.18
C SER A 159 -10.30 1.92 19.68
N HIS A 160 -9.80 0.77 20.13
CA HIS A 160 -9.80 0.39 21.54
C HIS A 160 -8.39 0.16 22.08
N ALA A 161 -7.98 0.92 23.08
CA ALA A 161 -6.63 0.89 23.63
C ALA A 161 -6.09 -0.52 24.01
N PRO A 162 -6.84 -1.44 24.64
CA PRO A 162 -6.35 -2.78 24.92
C PRO A 162 -6.00 -3.57 23.64
N PHE A 163 -6.86 -3.48 22.61
CA PHE A 163 -6.66 -4.20 21.35
C PHE A 163 -5.57 -3.55 20.50
N ARG A 164 -5.41 -2.22 20.52
CA ARG A 164 -4.26 -1.52 19.91
C ARG A 164 -2.95 -2.04 20.47
N ARG A 165 -2.84 -2.18 21.80
CA ARG A 165 -1.64 -2.71 22.49
C ARG A 165 -1.37 -4.17 22.09
N LEU A 166 -2.42 -5.00 22.06
CA LEU A 166 -2.31 -6.41 21.65
C LEU A 166 -1.84 -6.54 20.21
N ALA A 167 -2.39 -5.71 19.31
CA ALA A 167 -2.00 -5.63 17.90
C ALA A 167 -0.66 -4.89 17.68
N LYS A 168 -0.04 -4.36 18.74
CA LYS A 168 1.22 -3.61 18.71
C LYS A 168 1.17 -2.39 17.77
N LEU A 169 -0.01 -1.77 17.63
CA LEU A 169 -0.15 -0.55 16.85
C LEU A 169 0.57 0.62 17.52
N GLU A 170 1.20 1.46 16.71
CA GLU A 170 1.77 2.71 17.18
C GLU A 170 0.67 3.73 17.53
N PRO A 171 0.94 4.69 18.43
CA PRO A 171 -0.06 5.66 18.85
C PRO A 171 -0.67 6.46 17.69
N GLU A 172 0.13 6.75 16.66
CA GLU A 172 -0.24 7.61 15.53
C GLU A 172 -0.90 6.85 14.36
N GLU A 173 -0.88 5.52 14.40
CA GLU A 173 -1.52 4.72 13.36
C GLU A 173 -3.04 4.81 13.43
N MET A 174 -3.68 5.08 12.30
CA MET A 174 -5.14 5.14 12.18
C MET A 174 -5.64 4.59 10.84
N ALA A 175 -6.60 3.67 10.91
CA ALA A 175 -7.29 3.17 9.72
C ALA A 175 -8.18 4.25 9.08
N PHE A 176 -8.47 4.09 7.79
CA PHE A 176 -9.26 5.04 7.03
C PHE A 176 -10.71 4.57 6.80
N THR A 177 -11.62 5.53 6.66
CA THR A 177 -12.88 5.29 5.96
C THR A 177 -12.73 5.67 4.48
N ALA A 178 -13.50 5.06 3.60
CA ALA A 178 -13.47 5.37 2.16
C ALA A 178 -13.74 6.85 1.88
N GLY A 179 -14.69 7.46 2.61
CA GLY A 179 -15.00 8.88 2.45
C GLY A 179 -13.90 9.82 2.96
N PHE A 180 -13.16 9.41 4.00
CA PHE A 180 -12.04 10.21 4.51
C PHE A 180 -10.91 10.28 3.49
N ILE A 181 -10.41 9.12 3.05
CA ILE A 181 -9.26 9.09 2.12
C ILE A 181 -9.61 9.69 0.75
N ARG A 182 -10.85 9.50 0.24
CA ARG A 182 -11.31 10.15 -0.98
C ARG A 182 -11.17 11.67 -0.87
N ARG A 183 -11.72 12.30 0.18
CA ARG A 183 -11.63 13.76 0.37
C ARG A 183 -10.19 14.24 0.51
N LYS A 184 -9.32 13.48 1.18
CA LYS A 184 -7.90 13.83 1.31
C LYS A 184 -7.21 13.85 -0.05
N LEU A 185 -7.43 12.84 -0.89
CA LEU A 185 -6.87 12.76 -2.23
C LEU A 185 -7.38 13.91 -3.12
N GLU A 186 -8.69 14.14 -3.17
CA GLU A 186 -9.29 15.23 -3.96
C GLU A 186 -8.75 16.61 -3.55
N ARG A 187 -8.60 16.88 -2.25
CA ARG A 187 -8.00 18.12 -1.74
C ARG A 187 -6.51 18.25 -2.07
N SER A 188 -5.82 17.15 -2.26
CA SER A 188 -4.40 17.11 -2.65
C SER A 188 -4.19 17.18 -4.17
N GLY A 189 -5.24 17.45 -4.96
CA GLY A 189 -5.16 17.66 -6.41
C GLY A 189 -5.34 16.40 -7.25
N TYR A 190 -5.59 15.24 -6.64
CA TYR A 190 -5.89 14.03 -7.41
C TYR A 190 -7.27 14.10 -8.05
N VAL A 191 -7.36 13.66 -9.30
CA VAL A 191 -8.59 13.51 -10.07
C VAL A 191 -8.94 12.05 -10.28
N ASN A 192 -10.13 11.74 -10.78
CA ASN A 192 -10.59 10.37 -11.05
C ASN A 192 -10.45 9.43 -9.86
N VAL A 193 -10.64 9.97 -8.63
CA VAL A 193 -10.44 9.22 -7.38
C VAL A 193 -11.47 8.10 -7.26
N ARG A 194 -10.98 6.87 -7.19
CA ARG A 194 -11.78 5.66 -6.95
C ARG A 194 -11.33 5.04 -5.63
N VAL A 195 -12.28 4.69 -4.77
CA VAL A 195 -12.04 3.98 -3.51
C VAL A 195 -12.98 2.80 -3.47
N ASP A 196 -12.43 1.62 -3.37
CA ASP A 196 -13.13 0.35 -3.31
C ASP A 196 -12.76 -0.40 -2.03
N THR A 197 -13.65 -1.25 -1.54
CA THR A 197 -13.41 -2.10 -0.37
C THR A 197 -13.24 -3.53 -0.85
N ARG A 198 -12.19 -4.19 -0.42
CA ARG A 198 -11.82 -5.54 -0.87
C ARG A 198 -11.15 -6.32 0.22
N ASP A 199 -11.05 -7.62 0.00
CA ASP A 199 -10.26 -8.55 0.78
C ASP A 199 -10.92 -8.93 2.13
N PHE A 200 -11.41 -10.16 2.21
CA PHE A 200 -11.92 -10.78 3.43
C PHE A 200 -10.96 -11.84 4.00
N LEU A 201 -9.84 -12.10 3.30
CA LEU A 201 -8.84 -13.06 3.76
C LEU A 201 -7.96 -12.42 4.82
N LEU A 202 -7.96 -12.96 6.03
CA LEU A 202 -7.08 -12.51 7.11
C LEU A 202 -5.66 -13.06 6.93
N PRO A 203 -4.61 -12.31 7.34
CA PRO A 203 -3.22 -12.74 7.23
C PRO A 203 -2.93 -14.08 7.92
N ASN A 204 -3.62 -14.34 9.04
CA ASN A 204 -3.43 -15.53 9.89
C ASN A 204 -4.42 -16.65 9.57
N THR A 205 -5.04 -16.64 8.39
CA THR A 205 -5.96 -17.71 7.99
C THR A 205 -5.21 -19.05 7.92
N PRO A 206 -5.69 -20.08 8.62
CA PRO A 206 -5.14 -21.44 8.51
C PRO A 206 -5.19 -21.95 7.07
N ASP A 207 -4.15 -22.68 6.64
CA ASP A 207 -3.98 -23.12 5.26
C ASP A 207 -5.18 -23.86 4.69
N ALA A 208 -5.79 -24.76 5.47
CA ALA A 208 -6.97 -25.51 5.07
C ALA A 208 -8.20 -24.63 4.74
N LEU A 209 -8.25 -23.41 5.32
CA LEU A 209 -9.35 -22.47 5.14
C LEU A 209 -9.09 -21.41 4.05
N ILE A 210 -7.87 -21.31 3.51
CA ILE A 210 -7.52 -20.29 2.53
C ILE A 210 -8.41 -20.40 1.28
N ARG A 211 -8.46 -21.59 0.64
CA ARG A 211 -9.25 -21.79 -0.59
C ARG A 211 -10.74 -21.51 -0.40
N PRO A 212 -11.42 -22.09 0.61
CA PRO A 212 -12.85 -21.81 0.83
C PRO A 212 -13.09 -20.33 1.16
N LEU A 213 -12.24 -19.68 1.97
CA LEU A 213 -12.41 -18.27 2.31
C LEU A 213 -12.18 -17.34 1.11
N VAL A 214 -11.23 -17.66 0.22
CA VAL A 214 -11.06 -16.92 -1.04
C VAL A 214 -12.31 -17.01 -1.90
N ALA A 215 -12.86 -18.21 -2.09
CA ALA A 215 -14.08 -18.39 -2.87
C ALA A 215 -15.29 -17.65 -2.27
N VAL A 216 -15.37 -17.58 -0.93
CA VAL A 216 -16.38 -16.79 -0.22
C VAL A 216 -16.09 -15.31 -0.38
N SER A 217 -14.86 -14.86 -0.19
CA SER A 217 -14.43 -13.46 -0.37
C SER A 217 -14.83 -12.93 -1.76
N ASP A 218 -14.54 -13.68 -2.81
CA ASP A 218 -14.84 -13.29 -4.19
C ASP A 218 -16.36 -13.18 -4.46
N ARG A 219 -17.19 -13.91 -3.69
CA ARG A 219 -18.67 -13.75 -3.72
C ARG A 219 -19.14 -12.56 -2.89
N LEU A 220 -18.57 -12.37 -1.70
CA LEU A 220 -18.90 -11.26 -0.80
C LEU A 220 -18.53 -9.91 -1.42
N ASP A 221 -17.45 -9.84 -2.17
CA ASP A 221 -17.03 -8.65 -2.92
C ASP A 221 -18.06 -8.19 -3.97
N ARG A 222 -19.04 -9.05 -4.32
CA ARG A 222 -20.15 -8.72 -5.24
C ARG A 222 -21.41 -8.20 -4.54
N VAL A 223 -21.48 -8.29 -3.21
CA VAL A 223 -22.64 -7.86 -2.42
C VAL A 223 -22.33 -6.49 -1.80
N PRO A 224 -22.91 -5.37 -2.28
CA PRO A 224 -22.47 -4.01 -1.94
C PRO A 224 -22.37 -3.72 -0.44
N VAL A 225 -23.37 -4.15 0.35
CA VAL A 225 -23.42 -3.91 1.80
C VAL A 225 -22.32 -4.70 2.52
N VAL A 226 -22.14 -5.98 2.15
CA VAL A 226 -21.13 -6.85 2.75
C VAL A 226 -19.72 -6.39 2.34
N LYS A 227 -19.55 -6.04 1.08
CA LYS A 227 -18.32 -5.50 0.52
C LYS A 227 -17.82 -4.30 1.32
N ALA A 228 -18.71 -3.41 1.79
CA ALA A 228 -18.32 -2.26 2.61
C ALA A 228 -17.59 -2.66 3.90
N LEU A 229 -17.79 -3.89 4.39
CA LEU A 229 -17.13 -4.45 5.57
C LEU A 229 -15.84 -5.22 5.26
N ALA A 230 -15.38 -5.24 4.01
CA ALA A 230 -14.10 -5.86 3.65
C ALA A 230 -12.95 -5.23 4.43
N GLN A 231 -11.87 -6.00 4.65
CA GLN A 231 -10.77 -5.62 5.54
C GLN A 231 -9.97 -4.42 5.03
N SER A 232 -9.87 -4.27 3.71
CA SER A 232 -8.98 -3.29 3.10
C SER A 232 -9.72 -2.34 2.17
N LEU A 233 -9.24 -1.09 2.14
CA LEU A 233 -9.51 -0.14 1.08
C LEU A 233 -8.48 -0.35 -0.02
N PHE A 234 -8.94 -0.39 -1.26
CA PHE A 234 -8.12 -0.26 -2.46
C PHE A 234 -8.51 1.05 -3.14
N PHE A 235 -7.57 1.95 -3.33
CA PHE A 235 -7.89 3.23 -3.94
C PHE A 235 -6.87 3.67 -4.97
N VAL A 236 -7.36 4.43 -5.92
CA VAL A 236 -6.61 5.00 -7.03
C VAL A 236 -6.96 6.48 -7.15
N GLY A 237 -5.95 7.33 -7.21
CA GLY A 237 -6.06 8.74 -7.59
C GLY A 237 -5.13 9.03 -8.75
N GLU A 238 -5.50 9.91 -9.66
CA GLU A 238 -4.74 10.22 -10.87
C GLU A 238 -4.26 11.68 -10.82
N LYS A 239 -3.04 11.94 -11.27
CA LYS A 239 -2.59 13.28 -11.56
C LYS A 239 -3.12 13.69 -12.92
N SER A 240 -3.74 14.89 -13.01
CA SER A 240 -4.24 15.39 -14.30
C SER A 240 -3.14 15.34 -15.37
N ALA A 241 -3.54 14.97 -16.58
CA ALA A 241 -2.64 14.97 -17.76
C ALA A 241 -2.39 16.38 -18.33
N ARG A 242 -3.08 17.41 -17.76
CA ARG A 242 -2.98 18.81 -18.19
C ARG A 242 -2.16 19.64 -17.26
#